data_401237c93b528d40417a5f706f008abe
#
_entry.id   401237c93b528d40417a5f706f008abe
#
_cell.length_a   1.000
_cell.length_b   1.000
_cell.length_c   1.000
_cell.angle_alpha   90.00
_cell.angle_beta   90.00
_cell.angle_gamma   90.00
#
_symmetry.space_group_name_H-M   'P 1'
#
loop_
_entity.id
_entity.type
_entity.pdbx_description
1 polymer ?
#
loop_
_entity_poly.entity_id
_entity_poly.type
_entity_poly.pdbx_seq_one_letter_code
_entity_poly.pdbx_strand_id
1 'polypeptide(L)'
;YISSQLSHLAKSFFPKNNRLFLVGGSWRALARIDMERCDHPLRVLHEYRMEKKSIKELKYFIKDHGLENIAKQCSISANRIMFIPYALEILEKLSSVFKSKDIAISSYGIREGMLYEKMPQMLKDRDPLIEACRFAEAKDSRVPGAGKALFNFVKPLFSNSKESQTRLIQAACYLHDVSWRAHPDYRHEACFDYITRANLGGLKHSERVFLGLALLFRYKNSHSRTSFDPLLRLLSSKKIKDAEILGKAMRLGANLWVTSADSEAYLKYAKKKSKLSLKIGELEKKRLGEVSLIRLDSLAKSLKAEVEISDI
;
A
#
# COMPACT_ATOMS: atom_id res chain seq x y z
N TYR A 1 29.21 -21.75 17.50
CA TYR A 1 27.93 -22.10 18.11
C TYR A 1 26.74 -21.74 17.19
N ILE A 2 26.51 -20.46 16.83
CA ILE A 2 25.36 -20.00 16.03
C ILE A 2 25.27 -20.75 14.70
N SER A 3 26.37 -20.87 13.96
CA SER A 3 26.38 -21.57 12.66
C SER A 3 25.97 -23.04 12.79
N SER A 4 26.42 -23.73 13.83
CA SER A 4 26.07 -25.13 14.09
C SER A 4 24.57 -25.28 14.38
N GLN A 5 23.99 -24.43 15.25
CA GLN A 5 22.57 -24.45 15.56
C GLN A 5 21.69 -24.13 14.33
N LEU A 6 22.06 -23.12 13.56
CA LEU A 6 21.33 -22.74 12.36
C LEU A 6 21.41 -23.81 11.26
N SER A 7 22.56 -24.50 11.12
CA SER A 7 22.70 -25.61 10.16
C SER A 7 21.83 -26.80 10.51
N HIS A 8 21.70 -27.10 11.81
CA HIS A 8 20.81 -28.16 12.28
C HIS A 8 19.31 -27.78 11.96
N LEU A 9 18.92 -26.57 12.28
CA LEU A 9 17.56 -26.07 11.97
C LEU A 9 17.28 -26.07 10.46
N ALA A 10 18.24 -25.68 9.64
CA ALA A 10 18.09 -25.65 8.18
C ALA A 10 17.82 -27.02 7.56
N LYS A 11 18.27 -28.11 8.18
CA LYS A 11 17.96 -29.49 7.75
C LYS A 11 16.50 -29.85 7.97
N SER A 12 15.90 -29.29 9.02
CA SER A 12 14.49 -29.54 9.40
C SER A 12 13.51 -28.60 8.72
N PHE A 13 13.95 -27.40 8.32
CA PHE A 13 13.15 -26.38 7.68
C PHE A 13 13.58 -26.17 6.23
N PHE A 14 12.92 -26.82 5.30
CA PHE A 14 13.01 -26.42 3.88
C PHE A 14 12.18 -25.15 3.67
N PRO A 15 12.77 -23.98 3.39
CA PRO A 15 11.98 -22.76 3.14
C PRO A 15 11.26 -22.91 1.82
N LYS A 16 9.95 -23.13 1.87
CA LYS A 16 9.07 -23.04 0.69
C LYS A 16 9.08 -21.63 0.07
N ASN A 17 9.47 -20.62 0.86
CA ASN A 17 9.55 -19.22 0.46
C ASN A 17 10.94 -18.67 0.75
N ASN A 18 11.58 -18.07 -0.25
CA ASN A 18 12.90 -17.45 -0.14
C ASN A 18 12.90 -16.12 0.66
N ARG A 19 11.96 -15.92 1.58
CA ARG A 19 11.81 -14.71 2.40
C ARG A 19 12.05 -15.00 3.87
N LEU A 20 12.86 -14.16 4.49
CA LEU A 20 13.11 -14.15 5.92
C LEU A 20 12.32 -13.01 6.56
N PHE A 21 11.39 -13.32 7.47
CA PHE A 21 10.69 -12.33 8.27
C PHE A 21 11.41 -12.11 9.60
N LEU A 22 11.81 -10.87 9.86
CA LEU A 22 12.49 -10.49 11.07
C LEU A 22 11.52 -9.85 12.06
N VAL A 23 11.40 -10.46 13.23
CA VAL A 23 10.51 -10.06 14.32
C VAL A 23 11.33 -9.71 15.55
N GLY A 24 11.22 -8.48 16.05
CA GLY A 24 11.91 -8.05 17.27
C GLY A 24 12.55 -6.67 17.20
N GLY A 25 12.96 -6.17 18.35
CA GLY A 25 13.43 -4.79 18.50
C GLY A 25 14.76 -4.51 17.79
N SER A 26 15.71 -5.44 17.84
CA SER A 26 17.02 -5.26 17.19
C SER A 26 16.91 -5.25 15.67
N TRP A 27 16.04 -6.08 15.10
CA TRP A 27 15.76 -6.09 13.67
C TRP A 27 15.11 -4.81 13.19
N ARG A 28 14.17 -4.26 13.99
CA ARG A 28 13.56 -2.96 13.71
C ARG A 28 14.56 -1.81 13.79
N ALA A 29 15.54 -1.90 14.70
CA ALA A 29 16.63 -0.93 14.78
C ALA A 29 17.57 -1.04 13.56
N LEU A 30 17.95 -2.23 13.13
CA LEU A 30 18.71 -2.44 11.88
C LEU A 30 17.99 -1.87 10.67
N ALA A 31 16.68 -2.07 10.58
CA ALA A 31 15.88 -1.51 9.50
C ALA A 31 15.89 0.03 9.48
N ARG A 32 15.83 0.69 10.65
CA ARG A 32 15.95 2.16 10.73
C ARG A 32 17.31 2.65 10.24
N ILE A 33 18.38 1.94 10.60
CA ILE A 33 19.73 2.26 10.13
C ILE A 33 19.83 2.08 8.61
N ASP A 34 19.25 1.00 8.08
CA ASP A 34 19.26 0.76 6.63
C ASP A 34 18.44 1.79 5.85
N MET A 35 17.26 2.17 6.39
CA MET A 35 16.45 3.25 5.82
C MET A 35 17.22 4.59 5.81
N GLU A 36 17.97 4.88 6.86
CA GLU A 36 18.79 6.10 6.95
C GLU A 36 19.91 6.05 5.92
N ARG A 37 20.67 4.95 5.90
CA ARG A 37 21.79 4.72 4.97
C ARG A 37 21.39 4.89 3.50
N CYS A 38 20.22 4.39 3.11
CA CYS A 38 19.76 4.44 1.71
C CYS A 38 18.76 5.58 1.43
N ASP A 39 18.60 6.52 2.36
CA ASP A 39 17.63 7.61 2.26
C ASP A 39 16.24 7.10 1.83
N HIS A 40 15.75 6.06 2.50
CA HIS A 40 14.45 5.48 2.18
C HIS A 40 13.32 6.46 2.53
N PRO A 41 12.43 6.80 1.60
CA PRO A 41 11.51 7.92 1.79
C PRO A 41 10.35 7.64 2.75
N LEU A 42 9.98 6.37 2.94
CA LEU A 42 8.86 5.98 3.82
C LEU A 42 9.38 5.31 5.10
N ARG A 43 9.29 6.00 6.22
CA ARG A 43 9.80 5.54 7.53
C ARG A 43 8.83 4.61 8.29
N VAL A 44 8.21 3.65 7.58
CA VAL A 44 7.35 2.61 8.15
C VAL A 44 8.15 1.31 8.23
N LEU A 45 8.23 0.69 9.42
CA LEU A 45 9.04 -0.51 9.62
C LEU A 45 8.38 -1.78 9.05
N HIS A 46 7.05 -1.87 9.14
CA HIS A 46 6.33 -3.05 8.67
C HIS A 46 6.42 -3.20 7.16
N GLU A 47 6.81 -4.40 6.71
CA GLU A 47 7.05 -4.72 5.29
C GLU A 47 8.16 -3.89 4.63
N TYR A 48 9.02 -3.23 5.44
CA TYR A 48 10.29 -2.74 4.92
C TYR A 48 11.14 -3.91 4.45
N ARG A 49 11.69 -3.79 3.26
CA ARG A 49 12.44 -4.87 2.62
C ARG A 49 13.89 -4.49 2.46
N MET A 50 14.75 -5.27 3.10
CA MET A 50 16.20 -5.16 2.99
C MET A 50 16.69 -6.09 1.89
N GLU A 51 17.56 -5.59 1.03
CA GLU A 51 18.27 -6.43 0.07
C GLU A 51 19.40 -7.20 0.78
N LYS A 52 19.78 -8.34 0.22
CA LYS A 52 20.88 -9.13 0.79
C LYS A 52 22.20 -8.35 0.87
N LYS A 53 22.47 -7.47 -0.12
CA LYS A 53 23.65 -6.60 -0.11
C LYS A 53 23.64 -5.58 1.04
N SER A 54 22.45 -5.16 1.53
CA SER A 54 22.32 -4.22 2.65
C SER A 54 23.06 -4.69 3.90
N ILE A 55 23.20 -5.99 4.14
CA ILE A 55 23.90 -6.52 5.30
C ILE A 55 25.37 -6.06 5.31
N LYS A 56 26.05 -6.20 4.16
CA LYS A 56 27.45 -5.77 3.99
C LYS A 56 27.57 -4.25 4.05
N GLU A 57 26.67 -3.55 3.38
CA GLU A 57 26.64 -2.09 3.34
C GLU A 57 26.37 -1.49 4.73
N LEU A 58 25.53 -2.11 5.55
CA LEU A 58 25.31 -1.72 6.94
C LEU A 58 26.57 -1.87 7.81
N LYS A 59 27.35 -2.94 7.64
CA LYS A 59 28.62 -3.10 8.36
C LYS A 59 29.56 -1.92 8.09
N TYR A 60 29.70 -1.53 6.82
CA TYR A 60 30.53 -0.37 6.44
C TYR A 60 29.96 0.93 7.00
N PHE A 61 28.67 1.16 6.84
CA PHE A 61 28.02 2.36 7.32
C PHE A 61 28.16 2.55 8.84
N ILE A 62 28.00 1.46 9.61
CA ILE A 62 28.15 1.49 11.07
C ILE A 62 29.62 1.75 11.47
N LYS A 63 30.57 1.17 10.75
CA LYS A 63 32.00 1.41 11.00
C LYS A 63 32.41 2.86 10.74
N ASP A 64 31.88 3.45 9.69
CA ASP A 64 32.21 4.79 9.23
C ASP A 64 31.62 5.89 10.13
N HIS A 65 30.35 5.74 10.51
CA HIS A 65 29.62 6.77 11.26
C HIS A 65 29.67 6.61 12.79
N GLY A 66 30.02 5.42 13.28
CA GLY A 66 30.04 5.08 14.70
C GLY A 66 28.64 4.88 15.32
N LEU A 67 28.56 3.97 16.29
CA LEU A 67 27.29 3.56 16.90
C LEU A 67 26.54 4.70 17.60
N GLU A 68 27.27 5.60 18.28
CA GLU A 68 26.66 6.72 19.02
C GLU A 68 25.97 7.72 18.10
N ASN A 69 26.60 8.10 17.00
CA ASN A 69 26.02 9.02 16.01
C ASN A 69 24.80 8.39 15.37
N ILE A 70 24.87 7.12 14.97
CA ILE A 70 23.76 6.37 14.40
C ILE A 70 22.61 6.26 15.41
N ALA A 71 22.89 6.03 16.69
CA ALA A 71 21.87 5.96 17.73
C ALA A 71 21.05 7.24 17.80
N LYS A 72 21.72 8.40 17.77
CA LYS A 72 21.07 9.73 17.78
C LYS A 72 20.27 9.96 16.49
N GLN A 73 20.88 9.74 15.34
CA GLN A 73 20.29 9.98 14.02
C GLN A 73 19.06 9.11 13.76
N CYS A 74 19.10 7.82 14.16
CA CYS A 74 18.02 6.87 13.95
C CYS A 74 17.05 6.76 15.15
N SER A 75 17.21 7.58 16.20
CA SER A 75 16.42 7.53 17.42
C SER A 75 16.38 6.11 18.04
N ILE A 76 17.56 5.51 18.21
CA ILE A 76 17.74 4.19 18.81
C ILE A 76 18.28 4.36 20.22
N SER A 77 17.66 3.71 21.21
CA SER A 77 18.10 3.77 22.60
C SER A 77 19.53 3.19 22.80
N ALA A 78 20.28 3.75 23.76
CA ALA A 78 21.63 3.31 24.09
C ALA A 78 21.71 1.78 24.37
N ASN A 79 20.76 1.25 25.14
CA ASN A 79 20.70 -0.18 25.45
C ASN A 79 20.49 -1.05 24.20
N ARG A 80 19.87 -0.53 23.16
CA ARG A 80 19.59 -1.30 21.94
C ARG A 80 20.70 -1.20 20.91
N ILE A 81 21.34 -0.03 20.81
CA ILE A 81 22.42 0.17 19.82
C ILE A 81 23.61 -0.77 20.07
N MET A 82 23.90 -1.10 21.33
CA MET A 82 24.97 -2.03 21.71
C MET A 82 24.78 -3.45 21.14
N PHE A 83 23.54 -3.87 20.89
CA PHE A 83 23.25 -5.19 20.33
C PHE A 83 23.25 -5.21 18.79
N ILE A 84 23.37 -4.07 18.14
CA ILE A 84 23.30 -3.98 16.66
C ILE A 84 24.42 -4.77 15.98
N PRO A 85 25.69 -4.73 16.42
CA PRO A 85 26.74 -5.53 15.80
C PRO A 85 26.44 -7.04 15.86
N TYR A 86 25.96 -7.53 17.00
CA TYR A 86 25.58 -8.94 17.17
C TYR A 86 24.37 -9.32 16.32
N ALA A 87 23.35 -8.47 16.26
CA ALA A 87 22.18 -8.68 15.41
C ALA A 87 22.59 -8.77 13.93
N LEU A 88 23.49 -7.89 13.48
CA LEU A 88 23.97 -7.89 12.10
C LEU A 88 24.76 -9.16 11.76
N GLU A 89 25.59 -9.66 12.66
CA GLU A 89 26.32 -10.92 12.50
C GLU A 89 25.35 -12.12 12.42
N ILE A 90 24.35 -12.16 13.30
CA ILE A 90 23.30 -13.19 13.27
C ILE A 90 22.52 -13.12 11.95
N LEU A 91 22.15 -11.93 11.47
CA LEU A 91 21.44 -11.75 10.22
C LEU A 91 22.22 -12.25 9.01
N GLU A 92 23.53 -12.00 8.98
CA GLU A 92 24.40 -12.51 7.93
C GLU A 92 24.40 -14.05 7.90
N LYS A 93 24.54 -14.70 9.07
CA LYS A 93 24.48 -16.16 9.17
C LYS A 93 23.10 -16.71 8.78
N LEU A 94 22.01 -16.11 9.26
CA LEU A 94 20.66 -16.49 8.86
C LEU A 94 20.48 -16.39 7.34
N SER A 95 20.87 -15.28 6.74
CA SER A 95 20.74 -15.06 5.30
C SER A 95 21.57 -16.06 4.48
N SER A 96 22.75 -16.43 4.97
CA SER A 96 23.65 -17.42 4.33
C SER A 96 23.07 -18.83 4.42
N VAL A 97 22.67 -19.27 5.62
CA VAL A 97 22.19 -20.64 5.89
C VAL A 97 20.85 -20.91 5.20
N PHE A 98 19.91 -19.98 5.32
CA PHE A 98 18.58 -20.13 4.70
C PHE A 98 18.49 -19.64 3.25
N LYS A 99 19.60 -19.15 2.69
CA LYS A 99 19.71 -18.65 1.30
C LYS A 99 18.59 -17.69 0.93
N SER A 100 18.14 -16.85 1.90
CA SER A 100 17.05 -15.92 1.72
C SER A 100 17.36 -14.90 0.63
N LYS A 101 16.42 -14.68 -0.27
CA LYS A 101 16.51 -13.65 -1.34
C LYS A 101 15.95 -12.30 -0.90
N ASP A 102 15.06 -12.32 0.07
CA ASP A 102 14.27 -11.18 0.50
C ASP A 102 14.16 -11.20 2.04
N ILE A 103 14.42 -10.07 2.66
CA ILE A 103 14.37 -9.89 4.12
C ILE A 103 13.31 -8.84 4.40
N ALA A 104 12.26 -9.22 5.12
CA ALA A 104 11.16 -8.34 5.48
C ALA A 104 11.11 -8.09 6.99
N ILE A 105 10.85 -6.86 7.38
CA ILE A 105 10.70 -6.48 8.79
C ILE A 105 9.23 -6.56 9.19
N SER A 106 8.96 -7.16 10.35
CA SER A 106 7.61 -7.18 10.93
C SER A 106 7.50 -6.21 12.11
N SER A 107 6.42 -5.42 12.12
CA SER A 107 6.00 -4.68 13.30
C SER A 107 5.20 -5.56 14.28
N TYR A 108 4.67 -6.67 13.80
CA TYR A 108 3.99 -7.64 14.64
C TYR A 108 5.00 -8.49 15.41
N GLY A 109 4.59 -8.98 16.55
CA GLY A 109 5.41 -9.78 17.46
C GLY A 109 4.70 -11.06 17.91
N ILE A 110 5.21 -11.65 18.98
CA ILE A 110 4.67 -12.90 19.54
C ILE A 110 3.23 -12.73 20.01
N ARG A 111 2.85 -11.55 20.52
CA ARG A 111 1.48 -11.28 20.99
C ARG A 111 0.46 -11.36 19.86
N GLU A 112 0.76 -10.72 18.75
CA GLU A 112 -0.09 -10.78 17.56
C GLU A 112 -0.12 -12.20 16.99
N GLY A 113 0.99 -12.94 17.03
CA GLY A 113 1.06 -14.33 16.61
C GLY A 113 0.18 -15.25 17.46
N MET A 114 0.21 -15.08 18.78
CA MET A 114 -0.66 -15.84 19.70
C MET A 114 -2.15 -15.55 19.50
N LEU A 115 -2.51 -14.29 19.23
CA LEU A 115 -3.89 -13.93 18.90
C LEU A 115 -4.32 -14.58 17.57
N TYR A 116 -3.46 -14.49 16.55
CA TYR A 116 -3.70 -15.09 15.24
C TYR A 116 -3.89 -16.63 15.36
N GLU A 117 -3.07 -17.29 16.17
CA GLU A 117 -3.16 -18.74 16.37
C GLU A 117 -4.54 -19.16 16.92
N LYS A 118 -5.14 -18.34 17.78
CA LYS A 118 -6.46 -18.58 18.37
C LYS A 118 -7.65 -18.19 17.47
N MET A 119 -7.38 -17.51 16.36
CA MET A 119 -8.45 -17.13 15.43
C MET A 119 -9.05 -18.38 14.74
N PRO A 120 -10.39 -18.44 14.52
CA PRO A 120 -11.00 -19.45 13.68
C PRO A 120 -10.39 -19.47 12.27
N GLN A 121 -10.29 -20.65 11.65
CA GLN A 121 -9.69 -20.80 10.32
C GLN A 121 -10.36 -19.91 9.29
N MET A 122 -11.69 -19.80 9.32
CA MET A 122 -12.46 -18.92 8.43
C MET A 122 -11.99 -17.45 8.46
N LEU A 123 -11.50 -16.95 9.60
CA LEU A 123 -10.96 -15.61 9.71
C LEU A 123 -9.51 -15.52 9.23
N LYS A 124 -8.72 -16.59 9.44
CA LYS A 124 -7.32 -16.67 8.95
C LYS A 124 -7.25 -16.70 7.43
N ASP A 125 -8.25 -17.27 6.78
CA ASP A 125 -8.32 -17.40 5.32
C ASP A 125 -8.69 -16.07 4.60
N ARG A 126 -9.17 -15.08 5.36
CA ARG A 126 -9.51 -13.76 4.82
C ARG A 126 -8.26 -12.92 4.54
N ASP A 127 -8.35 -12.09 3.52
CA ASP A 127 -7.29 -11.11 3.23
C ASP A 127 -7.25 -10.02 4.31
N PRO A 128 -6.16 -9.89 5.09
CA PRO A 128 -6.08 -8.95 6.19
C PRO A 128 -6.16 -7.49 5.75
N LEU A 129 -5.69 -7.15 4.54
CA LEU A 129 -5.82 -5.79 3.99
C LEU A 129 -7.29 -5.48 3.71
N ILE A 130 -7.97 -6.38 3.01
CA ILE A 130 -9.37 -6.16 2.62
C ILE A 130 -10.28 -6.06 3.86
N GLU A 131 -10.07 -6.93 4.85
CA GLU A 131 -10.84 -6.87 6.10
C GLU A 131 -10.58 -5.56 6.88
N ALA A 132 -9.32 -5.11 6.96
CA ALA A 132 -8.99 -3.84 7.59
C ALA A 132 -9.60 -2.64 6.84
N CYS A 133 -9.61 -2.66 5.50
CA CYS A 133 -10.23 -1.61 4.70
C CYS A 133 -11.77 -1.59 4.84
N ARG A 134 -12.41 -2.76 4.89
CA ARG A 134 -13.86 -2.87 5.15
C ARG A 134 -14.24 -2.36 6.53
N PHE A 135 -13.42 -2.68 7.54
CA PHE A 135 -13.62 -2.16 8.89
C PHE A 135 -13.50 -0.64 8.93
N ALA A 136 -12.48 -0.07 8.29
CA ALA A 136 -12.29 1.38 8.20
C ALA A 136 -13.45 2.05 7.46
N GLU A 137 -13.94 1.46 6.36
CA GLU A 137 -15.11 1.92 5.64
C GLU A 137 -16.35 1.95 6.55
N ALA A 138 -16.64 0.83 7.21
CA ALA A 138 -17.82 0.70 8.07
C ALA A 138 -17.83 1.72 9.21
N LYS A 139 -16.64 2.06 9.75
CA LYS A 139 -16.48 2.99 10.87
C LYS A 139 -16.47 4.46 10.44
N ASP A 140 -15.80 4.78 9.34
CA ASP A 140 -15.38 6.15 9.06
C ASP A 140 -15.99 6.75 7.77
N SER A 141 -16.58 5.95 6.86
CA SER A 141 -17.19 6.49 5.65
C SER A 141 -18.58 7.08 5.88
N ARG A 142 -19.02 8.00 5.00
CA ARG A 142 -20.39 8.56 5.02
C ARG A 142 -21.44 7.54 4.61
N VAL A 143 -21.05 6.62 3.69
CA VAL A 143 -21.94 5.57 3.17
C VAL A 143 -21.23 4.23 3.31
N PRO A 144 -21.36 3.55 4.46
CA PRO A 144 -20.78 2.23 4.68
C PRO A 144 -21.30 1.22 3.64
N GLY A 145 -20.39 0.41 3.08
CA GLY A 145 -20.71 -0.59 2.05
C GLY A 145 -20.62 -0.09 0.60
N ALA A 146 -20.48 1.22 0.37
CA ALA A 146 -20.34 1.80 -0.97
C ALA A 146 -19.10 1.34 -1.72
N GLY A 147 -18.03 0.98 -1.03
CA GLY A 147 -16.77 0.58 -1.64
C GLY A 147 -16.87 -0.64 -2.53
N LYS A 148 -17.78 -1.57 -2.24
CA LYS A 148 -18.04 -2.74 -3.10
C LYS A 148 -18.68 -2.33 -4.44
N ALA A 149 -19.66 -1.45 -4.42
CA ALA A 149 -20.30 -0.92 -5.62
C ALA A 149 -19.29 -0.12 -6.45
N LEU A 150 -18.54 0.76 -5.78
CA LEU A 150 -17.48 1.55 -6.40
C LEU A 150 -16.38 0.67 -7.03
N PHE A 151 -16.00 -0.42 -6.38
CA PHE A 151 -15.05 -1.39 -6.95
C PHE A 151 -15.59 -2.01 -8.26
N ASN A 152 -16.87 -2.43 -8.28
CA ASN A 152 -17.49 -2.97 -9.48
C ASN A 152 -17.53 -1.93 -10.61
N PHE A 153 -17.77 -0.68 -10.30
CA PHE A 153 -17.75 0.44 -11.24
C PHE A 153 -16.37 0.69 -11.86
N VAL A 154 -15.29 0.65 -11.06
CA VAL A 154 -13.94 0.96 -11.55
C VAL A 154 -13.19 -0.25 -12.13
N LYS A 155 -13.53 -1.48 -11.70
CA LYS A 155 -12.83 -2.72 -12.08
C LYS A 155 -12.67 -2.91 -13.60
N PRO A 156 -13.64 -2.58 -14.45
CA PRO A 156 -13.50 -2.76 -15.91
C PRO A 156 -12.37 -1.95 -16.55
N LEU A 157 -11.91 -0.86 -15.92
CA LEU A 157 -10.75 -0.10 -16.39
C LEU A 157 -9.43 -0.87 -16.21
N PHE A 158 -9.43 -1.89 -15.37
CA PHE A 158 -8.27 -2.66 -14.94
C PHE A 158 -8.41 -4.16 -15.25
N SER A 159 -9.16 -4.53 -16.29
CA SER A 159 -9.51 -5.92 -16.64
C SER A 159 -8.31 -6.85 -16.80
N ASN A 160 -7.15 -6.33 -17.22
CA ASN A 160 -5.91 -7.09 -17.41
C ASN A 160 -4.96 -7.01 -16.19
N SER A 161 -5.44 -6.57 -15.03
CA SER A 161 -4.63 -6.46 -13.83
C SER A 161 -4.41 -7.83 -13.20
N LYS A 162 -3.20 -8.04 -12.65
CA LYS A 162 -2.91 -9.21 -11.80
C LYS A 162 -3.74 -9.13 -10.52
N GLU A 163 -3.97 -10.27 -9.89
CA GLU A 163 -4.71 -10.38 -8.62
C GLU A 163 -4.21 -9.41 -7.54
N SER A 164 -2.88 -9.33 -7.36
CA SER A 164 -2.27 -8.40 -6.43
C SER A 164 -2.61 -6.92 -6.69
N GLN A 165 -2.79 -6.53 -7.96
CA GLN A 165 -3.23 -5.18 -8.32
C GLN A 165 -4.73 -5.00 -8.10
N THR A 166 -5.54 -5.99 -8.44
CA THR A 166 -7.00 -5.99 -8.22
C THR A 166 -7.30 -5.84 -6.73
N ARG A 167 -6.55 -6.52 -5.87
CA ARG A 167 -6.60 -6.38 -4.42
C ARG A 167 -6.39 -4.93 -3.95
N LEU A 168 -5.41 -4.23 -4.50
CA LEU A 168 -5.15 -2.83 -4.17
C LEU A 168 -6.25 -1.88 -4.68
N ILE A 169 -6.80 -2.13 -5.86
CA ILE A 169 -7.93 -1.38 -6.40
C ILE A 169 -9.15 -1.51 -5.48
N GLN A 170 -9.44 -2.73 -5.04
CA GLN A 170 -10.52 -3.02 -4.11
C GLN A 170 -10.32 -2.31 -2.76
N ALA A 171 -9.10 -2.38 -2.20
CA ALA A 171 -8.74 -1.67 -0.98
C ALA A 171 -8.93 -0.15 -1.10
N ALA A 172 -8.50 0.46 -2.23
CA ALA A 172 -8.70 1.88 -2.49
C ALA A 172 -10.19 2.25 -2.53
N CYS A 173 -11.03 1.39 -3.12
CA CYS A 173 -12.47 1.63 -3.18
C CYS A 173 -13.13 1.60 -1.79
N TYR A 174 -12.72 0.69 -0.90
CA TYR A 174 -13.21 0.71 0.49
C TYR A 174 -12.72 1.95 1.25
N LEU A 175 -11.52 2.42 0.99
CA LEU A 175 -10.93 3.57 1.69
C LEU A 175 -11.30 4.93 1.08
N HIS A 176 -12.06 4.97 0.00
CA HIS A 176 -12.28 6.18 -0.81
C HIS A 176 -12.88 7.37 -0.05
N ASP A 177 -13.57 7.13 1.05
CA ASP A 177 -14.29 8.17 1.81
C ASP A 177 -13.88 8.24 3.29
N VAL A 178 -12.91 7.44 3.77
CA VAL A 178 -12.53 7.41 5.21
C VAL A 178 -11.96 8.73 5.74
N SER A 179 -11.46 9.59 4.87
CA SER A 179 -10.89 10.90 5.24
C SER A 179 -11.86 12.08 5.00
N TRP A 180 -13.15 11.84 4.83
CA TRP A 180 -14.09 12.89 4.47
C TRP A 180 -14.24 14.00 5.51
N ARG A 181 -13.97 13.69 6.80
CA ARG A 181 -14.03 14.67 7.92
C ARG A 181 -12.85 15.65 7.91
N ALA A 182 -11.76 15.34 7.19
CA ALA A 182 -10.66 16.30 7.05
C ALA A 182 -11.13 17.53 6.27
N HIS A 183 -10.54 18.70 6.60
CA HIS A 183 -10.87 19.96 5.90
C HIS A 183 -10.69 19.80 4.39
N PRO A 184 -11.62 20.29 3.56
CA PRO A 184 -11.59 20.10 2.10
C PRO A 184 -10.26 20.44 1.44
N ASP A 185 -9.59 21.52 1.87
CA ASP A 185 -8.32 21.97 1.31
C ASP A 185 -7.15 21.00 1.57
N TYR A 186 -7.19 20.31 2.71
CA TYR A 186 -6.14 19.37 3.15
C TYR A 186 -6.53 17.91 3.02
N ARG A 187 -7.76 17.61 2.61
CA ARG A 187 -8.29 16.23 2.57
C ARG A 187 -7.44 15.29 1.72
N HIS A 188 -6.94 15.78 0.61
CA HIS A 188 -6.10 15.00 -0.29
C HIS A 188 -4.74 14.66 0.34
N GLU A 189 -4.16 15.56 1.13
CA GLU A 189 -2.92 15.31 1.87
C GLU A 189 -3.18 14.40 3.07
N ALA A 190 -4.22 14.69 3.83
CA ALA A 190 -4.59 13.91 5.01
C ALA A 190 -4.86 12.44 4.66
N CYS A 191 -5.55 12.14 3.55
CA CYS A 191 -5.79 10.76 3.15
C CYS A 191 -4.52 10.07 2.67
N PHE A 192 -3.65 10.77 1.94
CA PHE A 192 -2.36 10.21 1.51
C PHE A 192 -1.49 9.85 2.72
N ASP A 193 -1.34 10.79 3.65
CA ASP A 193 -0.52 10.61 4.85
C ASP A 193 -1.07 9.50 5.75
N TYR A 194 -2.37 9.51 6.00
CA TYR A 194 -3.04 8.49 6.78
C TYR A 194 -2.78 7.08 6.21
N ILE A 195 -3.02 6.85 4.93
CA ILE A 195 -2.91 5.53 4.31
C ILE A 195 -1.47 5.05 4.20
N THR A 196 -0.54 5.92 3.88
CA THR A 196 0.88 5.51 3.77
C THR A 196 1.44 5.06 5.11
N ARG A 197 0.94 5.60 6.24
CA ARG A 197 1.40 5.29 7.60
C ARG A 197 0.44 4.42 8.42
N ALA A 198 -0.77 4.15 7.91
CA ALA A 198 -1.76 3.32 8.61
C ALA A 198 -1.21 1.92 8.94
N ASN A 199 -1.65 1.36 10.08
CA ASN A 199 -1.32 -0.01 10.47
C ASN A 199 -2.11 -1.04 9.66
N LEU A 200 -1.88 -1.04 8.35
CA LEU A 200 -2.48 -2.00 7.42
C LEU A 200 -1.50 -3.14 7.16
N GLY A 201 -1.94 -4.37 7.41
CA GLY A 201 -1.16 -5.58 7.15
C GLY A 201 -1.04 -5.91 5.67
N GLY A 202 -0.01 -6.67 5.31
CA GLY A 202 0.13 -7.24 3.97
C GLY A 202 0.38 -6.23 2.84
N LEU A 203 0.92 -5.04 3.14
CA LEU A 203 1.24 -3.99 2.18
C LEU A 203 2.74 -3.70 2.13
N LYS A 204 3.34 -3.82 0.96
CA LYS A 204 4.68 -3.30 0.68
C LYS A 204 4.67 -1.77 0.67
N HIS A 205 5.83 -1.15 0.86
CA HIS A 205 5.95 0.31 0.84
C HIS A 205 5.44 0.94 -0.46
N SER A 206 5.77 0.36 -1.61
CA SER A 206 5.24 0.81 -2.90
C SER A 206 3.71 0.67 -3.02
N GLU A 207 3.12 -0.34 -2.40
CA GLU A 207 1.67 -0.54 -2.39
C GLU A 207 0.97 0.48 -1.48
N ARG A 208 1.58 0.86 -0.35
CA ARG A 208 1.11 1.95 0.52
C ARG A 208 1.08 3.27 -0.22
N VAL A 209 2.17 3.59 -0.93
CA VAL A 209 2.26 4.83 -1.72
C VAL A 209 1.26 4.82 -2.88
N PHE A 210 1.07 3.68 -3.55
CA PHE A 210 0.05 3.53 -4.59
C PHE A 210 -1.36 3.81 -4.05
N LEU A 211 -1.74 3.23 -2.93
CA LEU A 211 -3.05 3.47 -2.29
C LEU A 211 -3.21 4.94 -1.89
N GLY A 212 -2.21 5.51 -1.21
CA GLY A 212 -2.23 6.93 -0.83
C GLY A 212 -2.40 7.85 -2.04
N LEU A 213 -1.66 7.57 -3.13
CA LEU A 213 -1.73 8.35 -4.36
C LEU A 213 -3.09 8.22 -5.08
N ALA A 214 -3.67 7.02 -5.12
CA ALA A 214 -5.00 6.81 -5.68
C ALA A 214 -6.08 7.60 -4.90
N LEU A 215 -5.97 7.63 -3.57
CA LEU A 215 -6.87 8.39 -2.71
C LEU A 215 -6.64 9.91 -2.81
N LEU A 216 -5.40 10.35 -3.00
CA LEU A 216 -5.10 11.75 -3.30
C LEU A 216 -5.84 12.18 -4.58
N PHE A 217 -5.73 11.41 -5.66
CA PHE A 217 -6.41 11.69 -6.93
C PHE A 217 -7.94 11.58 -6.84
N ARG A 218 -8.47 10.90 -5.83
CA ARG A 218 -9.91 10.92 -5.53
C ARG A 218 -10.38 12.33 -5.14
N TYR A 219 -9.50 13.17 -4.59
CA TYR A 219 -9.83 14.52 -4.14
C TYR A 219 -9.20 15.63 -5.00
N LYS A 220 -8.04 15.41 -5.60
CA LYS A 220 -7.29 16.39 -6.38
C LYS A 220 -6.96 15.89 -7.79
N ASN A 221 -6.83 16.76 -8.78
CA ASN A 221 -6.55 16.36 -10.15
C ASN A 221 -5.05 16.16 -10.45
N SER A 222 -4.18 16.70 -9.62
CA SER A 222 -2.71 16.58 -9.77
C SER A 222 -2.04 16.37 -8.43
N HIS A 223 -0.86 15.80 -8.43
CA HIS A 223 -0.02 15.60 -7.24
C HIS A 223 1.18 16.57 -7.18
N SER A 224 1.30 17.50 -8.13
CA SER A 224 2.47 18.39 -8.22
C SER A 224 2.59 19.31 -7.01
N ARG A 225 3.85 19.53 -6.58
CA ARG A 225 4.24 20.37 -5.44
C ARG A 225 3.65 19.93 -4.12
N THR A 226 3.69 18.62 -3.84
CA THR A 226 3.31 18.06 -2.56
C THR A 226 4.54 17.66 -1.75
N SER A 227 4.41 17.67 -0.41
CA SER A 227 5.44 17.15 0.50
C SER A 227 5.70 15.64 0.32
N PHE A 228 4.88 14.97 -0.50
CA PHE A 228 4.93 13.52 -0.75
C PHE A 228 5.74 13.15 -2.00
N ASP A 229 6.22 14.11 -2.79
CA ASP A 229 6.97 13.84 -4.02
C ASP A 229 8.14 12.86 -3.81
N PRO A 230 8.92 12.93 -2.71
CA PRO A 230 9.97 11.93 -2.45
C PRO A 230 9.45 10.48 -2.35
N LEU A 231 8.21 10.27 -1.90
CA LEU A 231 7.61 8.94 -1.79
C LEU A 231 7.30 8.32 -3.16
N LEU A 232 7.08 9.15 -4.18
CA LEU A 232 6.75 8.69 -5.53
C LEU A 232 7.90 7.92 -6.19
N ARG A 233 9.15 8.08 -5.74
CA ARG A 233 10.28 7.26 -6.21
C ARG A 233 10.15 5.78 -5.89
N LEU A 234 9.22 5.40 -4.99
CA LEU A 234 8.86 4.01 -4.73
C LEU A 234 7.92 3.41 -5.78
N LEU A 235 7.44 4.22 -6.73
CA LEU A 235 6.52 3.82 -7.80
C LEU A 235 7.17 3.94 -9.16
N SER A 236 6.83 3.01 -10.06
CA SER A 236 7.09 3.21 -11.47
C SER A 236 6.11 4.23 -12.08
N SER A 237 6.48 4.87 -13.19
CA SER A 237 5.60 5.80 -13.92
C SER A 237 4.25 5.17 -14.29
N LYS A 238 4.25 3.88 -14.61
CA LYS A 238 3.01 3.12 -14.87
C LYS A 238 2.12 3.06 -13.62
N LYS A 239 2.69 2.78 -12.43
CA LYS A 239 1.94 2.73 -11.18
C LYS A 239 1.38 4.08 -10.77
N ILE A 240 2.12 5.16 -11.01
CA ILE A 240 1.63 6.53 -10.80
C ILE A 240 0.42 6.79 -11.70
N LYS A 241 0.51 6.40 -12.98
CA LYS A 241 -0.60 6.55 -13.92
C LYS A 241 -1.81 5.69 -13.57
N ASP A 242 -1.60 4.45 -13.15
CA ASP A 242 -2.68 3.57 -12.68
C ASP A 242 -3.38 4.15 -11.44
N ALA A 243 -2.63 4.76 -10.51
CA ALA A 243 -3.20 5.43 -9.34
C ALA A 243 -4.02 6.68 -9.71
N GLU A 244 -3.56 7.47 -10.68
CA GLU A 244 -4.30 8.61 -11.23
C GLU A 244 -5.64 8.16 -11.83
N ILE A 245 -5.61 7.16 -12.69
CA ILE A 245 -6.81 6.60 -13.33
C ILE A 245 -7.79 6.09 -12.27
N LEU A 246 -7.31 5.33 -11.29
CA LEU A 246 -8.13 4.79 -10.22
C LEU A 246 -8.78 5.91 -9.38
N GLY A 247 -7.99 6.90 -8.96
CA GLY A 247 -8.50 8.01 -8.15
C GLY A 247 -9.56 8.83 -8.89
N LYS A 248 -9.33 9.15 -10.16
CA LYS A 248 -10.28 9.87 -11.01
C LYS A 248 -11.56 9.05 -11.26
N ALA A 249 -11.44 7.74 -11.47
CA ALA A 249 -12.61 6.86 -11.61
C ALA A 249 -13.42 6.78 -10.32
N MET A 250 -12.78 6.64 -9.16
CA MET A 250 -13.46 6.71 -7.86
C MET A 250 -14.16 8.06 -7.64
N ARG A 251 -13.53 9.15 -8.08
CA ARG A 251 -14.12 10.50 -8.00
C ARG A 251 -15.39 10.62 -8.85
N LEU A 252 -15.37 10.10 -10.07
CA LEU A 252 -16.54 10.04 -10.94
C LEU A 252 -17.65 9.20 -10.32
N GLY A 253 -17.36 7.97 -9.87
CA GLY A 253 -18.35 7.09 -9.25
C GLY A 253 -19.00 7.71 -8.02
N ALA A 254 -18.24 8.41 -7.19
CA ALA A 254 -18.79 9.12 -6.04
C ALA A 254 -19.68 10.31 -6.44
N ASN A 255 -19.41 11.01 -7.55
CA ASN A 255 -20.29 12.07 -8.07
C ASN A 255 -21.59 11.52 -8.65
N LEU A 256 -21.54 10.36 -9.28
CA LEU A 256 -22.69 9.63 -9.79
C LEU A 256 -23.44 8.87 -8.69
N TRP A 257 -22.98 8.96 -7.44
CA TRP A 257 -23.56 8.28 -6.28
C TRP A 257 -23.62 6.76 -6.41
N VAL A 258 -22.54 6.16 -6.94
CA VAL A 258 -22.39 4.69 -7.02
C VAL A 258 -22.11 4.16 -5.62
N THR A 259 -23.16 3.83 -4.88
CA THR A 259 -23.08 3.49 -3.45
C THR A 259 -23.70 2.15 -3.09
N SER A 260 -24.45 1.52 -4.00
CA SER A 260 -25.10 0.23 -3.78
C SER A 260 -24.98 -0.67 -5.00
N ALA A 261 -25.38 -1.93 -4.86
CA ALA A 261 -25.45 -2.88 -5.97
C ALA A 261 -26.49 -2.48 -7.03
N ASP A 262 -27.49 -1.70 -6.61
CA ASP A 262 -28.58 -1.24 -7.50
C ASP A 262 -28.20 0.02 -8.30
N SER A 263 -26.98 0.55 -8.11
CA SER A 263 -26.51 1.68 -8.90
C SER A 263 -26.30 1.27 -10.36
N GLU A 264 -27.01 1.90 -11.26
CA GLU A 264 -26.96 1.63 -12.70
C GLU A 264 -25.98 2.55 -13.42
N ALA A 265 -24.72 2.46 -13.04
CA ALA A 265 -23.62 3.16 -13.70
C ALA A 265 -22.48 2.18 -13.99
N TYR A 266 -22.08 2.07 -15.25
CA TYR A 266 -21.09 1.10 -15.69
C TYR A 266 -20.04 1.77 -16.58
N LEU A 267 -18.76 1.59 -16.22
CA LEU A 267 -17.63 2.01 -17.04
C LEU A 267 -17.12 0.83 -17.89
N LYS A 268 -16.78 1.12 -19.14
CA LYS A 268 -16.06 0.20 -20.02
C LYS A 268 -14.95 0.94 -20.74
N TYR A 269 -13.76 0.36 -20.74
CA TYR A 269 -12.62 0.90 -21.49
C TYR A 269 -12.17 -0.06 -22.58
N ALA A 270 -12.35 0.34 -23.82
CA ALA A 270 -11.89 -0.39 -24.99
C ALA A 270 -10.52 0.17 -25.45
N LYS A 271 -9.43 -0.34 -24.83
CA LYS A 271 -8.07 0.16 -25.05
C LYS A 271 -7.67 0.23 -26.53
N LYS A 272 -7.99 -0.82 -27.32
CA LYS A 272 -7.68 -0.86 -28.78
C LYS A 272 -8.36 0.24 -29.57
N LYS A 273 -9.55 0.69 -29.11
CA LYS A 273 -10.33 1.75 -29.76
C LYS A 273 -10.14 3.11 -29.11
N SER A 274 -9.31 3.21 -28.07
CA SER A 274 -9.13 4.40 -27.26
C SER A 274 -10.47 5.02 -26.82
N LYS A 275 -11.44 4.18 -26.40
CA LYS A 275 -12.83 4.59 -26.11
C LYS A 275 -13.18 4.26 -24.66
N LEU A 276 -13.66 5.27 -23.92
CA LEU A 276 -14.22 5.16 -22.59
C LEU A 276 -15.74 5.31 -22.69
N SER A 277 -16.47 4.24 -22.42
CA SER A 277 -17.93 4.26 -22.43
C SER A 277 -18.47 4.30 -21.00
N LEU A 278 -19.41 5.22 -20.75
CA LEU A 278 -20.22 5.29 -19.54
C LEU A 278 -21.66 4.94 -19.92
N LYS A 279 -22.17 3.82 -19.38
CA LYS A 279 -23.59 3.45 -19.44
C LYS A 279 -24.25 3.80 -18.14
N ILE A 280 -25.40 4.48 -18.19
CA ILE A 280 -26.11 4.97 -16.99
C ILE A 280 -27.61 4.75 -17.09
N GLY A 281 -28.23 4.41 -15.96
CA GLY A 281 -29.68 4.34 -15.80
C GLY A 281 -30.31 5.73 -15.56
N GLU A 282 -31.63 5.78 -15.56
CA GLU A 282 -32.42 7.03 -15.43
C GLU A 282 -32.07 7.80 -14.14
N LEU A 283 -31.82 7.12 -13.04
CA LEU A 283 -31.53 7.77 -11.76
C LEU A 283 -30.15 8.44 -11.76
N GLU A 284 -29.15 7.75 -12.26
CA GLU A 284 -27.77 8.26 -12.37
C GLU A 284 -27.67 9.32 -13.47
N LYS A 285 -28.50 9.27 -14.49
CA LYS A 285 -28.60 10.28 -15.55
C LYS A 285 -28.98 11.63 -14.99
N LYS A 286 -29.89 11.68 -14.01
CA LYS A 286 -30.28 12.92 -13.31
C LYS A 286 -29.13 13.55 -12.52
N ARG A 287 -28.09 12.76 -12.18
CA ARG A 287 -26.85 13.18 -11.49
C ARG A 287 -25.72 13.52 -12.45
N LEU A 288 -25.90 13.28 -13.73
CA LEU A 288 -24.93 13.60 -14.79
C LEU A 288 -24.98 15.09 -15.14
N GLY A 289 -24.67 15.93 -14.16
CA GLY A 289 -24.51 17.37 -14.37
C GLY A 289 -23.09 17.73 -14.83
N GLU A 290 -22.87 19.05 -15.01
CA GLU A 290 -21.59 19.62 -15.48
C GLU A 290 -20.37 19.06 -14.73
N VAL A 291 -20.42 18.97 -13.40
CA VAL A 291 -19.32 18.45 -12.57
C VAL A 291 -19.00 17.01 -12.92
N SER A 292 -19.99 16.15 -13.12
CA SER A 292 -19.80 14.75 -13.48
C SER A 292 -19.20 14.61 -14.87
N LEU A 293 -19.60 15.44 -15.84
CA LEU A 293 -19.01 15.49 -17.18
C LEU A 293 -17.55 15.94 -17.15
N ILE A 294 -17.20 16.96 -16.38
CA ILE A 294 -15.80 17.38 -16.18
C ILE A 294 -14.97 16.24 -15.57
N ARG A 295 -15.52 15.43 -14.64
CA ARG A 295 -14.83 14.28 -14.06
C ARG A 295 -14.65 13.16 -15.07
N LEU A 296 -15.64 12.88 -15.89
CA LEU A 296 -15.57 11.90 -16.96
C LEU A 296 -14.52 12.29 -18.00
N ASP A 297 -14.49 13.55 -18.44
CA ASP A 297 -13.49 14.08 -19.36
C ASP A 297 -12.06 13.99 -18.76
N SER A 298 -11.90 14.37 -17.48
CA SER A 298 -10.61 14.24 -16.78
C SER A 298 -10.12 12.79 -16.71
N LEU A 299 -11.01 11.80 -16.51
CA LEU A 299 -10.68 10.39 -16.54
C LEU A 299 -10.29 9.95 -17.97
N ALA A 300 -11.06 10.35 -18.97
CA ALA A 300 -10.81 10.04 -20.38
C ALA A 300 -9.45 10.57 -20.84
N LYS A 301 -9.11 11.81 -20.51
CA LYS A 301 -7.77 12.40 -20.76
C LYS A 301 -6.66 11.57 -20.14
N SER A 302 -6.85 11.04 -18.92
CA SER A 302 -5.87 10.16 -18.28
C SER A 302 -5.69 8.84 -19.01
N LEU A 303 -6.73 8.33 -19.66
CA LEU A 303 -6.73 7.12 -20.47
C LEU A 303 -6.32 7.36 -21.93
N LYS A 304 -6.21 8.63 -22.36
CA LYS A 304 -6.07 9.03 -23.77
C LYS A 304 -7.20 8.45 -24.62
N ALA A 305 -8.44 8.61 -24.18
CA ALA A 305 -9.63 8.00 -24.75
C ALA A 305 -10.68 9.04 -25.09
N GLU A 306 -11.48 8.75 -26.09
CA GLU A 306 -12.72 9.46 -26.39
C GLU A 306 -13.84 8.97 -25.48
N VAL A 307 -14.77 9.89 -25.13
CA VAL A 307 -15.91 9.59 -24.26
C VAL A 307 -17.14 9.22 -25.09
N GLU A 308 -17.81 8.16 -24.66
CA GLU A 308 -19.16 7.82 -25.13
C GLU A 308 -20.07 7.64 -23.91
N ILE A 309 -21.26 8.25 -23.97
CA ILE A 309 -22.31 8.09 -22.96
C ILE A 309 -23.52 7.45 -23.63
N SER A 310 -24.09 6.45 -22.98
CA SER A 310 -25.31 5.79 -23.48
C SER A 310 -26.20 5.39 -22.32
N ASP A 311 -27.48 5.31 -22.59
CA ASP A 311 -28.46 4.76 -21.66
C ASP A 311 -28.31 3.22 -21.56
N ILE A 312 -28.79 2.64 -20.45
CA ILE A 312 -28.85 1.18 -20.24
C ILE A 312 -30.06 0.62 -20.96
#